data_ac3e42c3f794ea9dfec9c689fd748539
#
_entry.id   ac3e42c3f794ea9dfec9c689fd748539
#
_cell.length_a   1.000
_cell.length_b   1.000
_cell.length_c   1.000
_cell.angle_alpha   90.00
_cell.angle_beta   90.00
_cell.angle_gamma   90.00
#
_symmetry.space_group_name_H-M   'P 1'
#
loop_
_entity.id
_entity.type
_entity.pdbx_description
1 polymer ?
#
loop_
_entity_poly.entity_id
_entity_poly.type
_entity_poly.pdbx_seq_one_letter_code
_entity_poly.pdbx_strand_id
1 'polypeptide(L)'
;MTTGILPWNFPFFLIARKAAPALLTGNTIVVKPSQLTPENAYVFAQIVDEVGLPKGVFNLVNGRGSVIGHELAANPKVGMVSLTGSVEAGIQTMAAASANVTKVSLELGGKAPGIVMPDADLDLAVKSIIASRVINTCLLYTSPSPRDSTSSRMPSSA
;
A
#
# COMPACT_ATOMS: atom_id res chain seq x y z
N MET A 1 -0.90 -13.03 13.61
CA MET A 1 -1.38 -12.87 12.25
C MET A 1 -1.35 -11.39 11.88
N THR A 2 -0.95 -11.05 10.66
CA THR A 2 -0.96 -9.68 10.14
C THR A 2 -1.99 -9.55 9.02
N THR A 3 -2.39 -8.33 8.68
CA THR A 3 -3.25 -8.07 7.51
C THR A 3 -2.63 -7.01 6.61
N GLY A 4 -2.82 -7.16 5.29
CA GLY A 4 -2.39 -6.23 4.27
C GLY A 4 -3.57 -5.73 3.45
N ILE A 5 -3.91 -4.45 3.55
CA ILE A 5 -4.96 -3.81 2.77
C ILE A 5 -4.32 -2.93 1.71
N LEU A 6 -4.68 -3.15 0.45
CA LEU A 6 -3.94 -2.65 -0.71
C LEU A 6 -4.80 -1.74 -1.60
N PRO A 7 -4.19 -0.70 -2.19
CA PRO A 7 -4.80 0.13 -3.22
C PRO A 7 -4.68 -0.53 -4.61
N TRP A 8 -5.19 0.17 -5.61
CA TRP A 8 -5.26 -0.28 -7.01
C TRP A 8 -4.05 0.12 -7.86
N ASN A 9 -3.29 1.13 -7.45
CA ASN A 9 -2.35 1.84 -8.32
C ASN A 9 -1.00 1.15 -8.55
N PHE A 10 -0.62 0.16 -7.72
CA PHE A 10 0.59 -0.64 -7.91
C PHE A 10 0.43 -2.04 -7.29
N PRO A 11 -0.55 -2.84 -7.75
CA PRO A 11 -1.08 -3.96 -6.99
C PRO A 11 -0.04 -5.05 -6.69
N PHE A 12 0.71 -5.54 -7.69
CA PHE A 12 1.66 -6.63 -7.49
C PHE A 12 2.82 -6.25 -6.56
N PHE A 13 3.38 -5.07 -6.79
CA PHE A 13 4.46 -4.54 -5.94
C PHE A 13 4.02 -4.39 -4.48
N LEU A 14 2.84 -3.85 -4.26
CA LEU A 14 2.33 -3.62 -2.89
C LEU A 14 1.97 -4.91 -2.16
N ILE A 15 1.55 -5.97 -2.87
CA ILE A 15 1.40 -7.30 -2.27
C ILE A 15 2.75 -7.78 -1.77
N ALA A 16 3.76 -7.79 -2.64
CA ALA A 16 5.10 -8.23 -2.29
C ALA A 16 5.68 -7.44 -1.10
N ARG A 17 5.50 -6.11 -1.11
CA ARG A 17 5.99 -5.22 -0.06
C ARG A 17 5.37 -5.48 1.33
N LYS A 18 4.16 -6.03 1.39
CA LYS A 18 3.51 -6.40 2.66
C LYS A 18 3.72 -7.88 2.99
N ALA A 19 3.63 -8.75 2.01
CA ALA A 19 3.76 -10.19 2.22
C ALA A 19 5.21 -10.59 2.58
N ALA A 20 6.21 -10.05 1.86
CA ALA A 20 7.60 -10.45 2.07
C ALA A 20 8.10 -10.21 3.51
N PRO A 21 7.98 -9.01 4.10
CA PRO A 21 8.42 -8.82 5.47
C PRO A 21 7.59 -9.63 6.49
N ALA A 22 6.28 -9.80 6.26
CA ALA A 22 5.44 -10.61 7.14
C ALA A 22 5.89 -12.07 7.14
N LEU A 23 6.08 -12.66 5.97
CA LEU A 23 6.48 -14.06 5.82
C LEU A 23 7.92 -14.28 6.31
N LEU A 24 8.85 -13.38 5.99
CA LEU A 24 10.25 -13.46 6.40
C LEU A 24 10.41 -13.45 7.93
N THR A 25 9.54 -12.74 8.62
CA THR A 25 9.53 -12.67 10.09
C THR A 25 8.64 -13.71 10.76
N GLY A 26 8.21 -14.74 10.01
CA GLY A 26 7.43 -15.87 10.52
C GLY A 26 5.97 -15.56 10.83
N ASN A 27 5.41 -14.48 10.28
CA ASN A 27 4.00 -14.16 10.47
C ASN A 27 3.14 -14.76 9.37
N THR A 28 1.92 -15.13 9.73
CA THR A 28 0.86 -15.37 8.76
C THR A 28 0.25 -14.04 8.31
N ILE A 29 -0.21 -13.98 7.06
CA ILE A 29 -0.81 -12.77 6.51
C ILE A 29 -2.13 -13.05 5.79
N VAL A 30 -3.09 -12.15 5.97
CA VAL A 30 -4.31 -12.05 5.16
C VAL A 30 -4.21 -10.79 4.30
N VAL A 31 -4.22 -10.96 2.99
CA VAL A 31 -4.12 -9.86 2.03
C VAL A 31 -5.50 -9.56 1.44
N LYS A 32 -5.88 -8.30 1.47
CA LYS A 32 -7.06 -7.78 0.78
C LYS A 32 -6.63 -6.80 -0.31
N PRO A 33 -6.67 -7.19 -1.59
CA PRO A 33 -6.38 -6.29 -2.70
C PRO A 33 -7.50 -5.28 -2.90
N SER A 34 -7.22 -4.26 -3.71
CA SER A 34 -8.30 -3.41 -4.22
C SER A 34 -9.31 -4.23 -5.03
N GLN A 35 -10.58 -3.91 -4.90
CA GLN A 35 -11.63 -4.52 -5.73
C GLN A 35 -11.51 -4.16 -7.22
N LEU A 36 -10.74 -3.10 -7.54
CA LEU A 36 -10.51 -2.66 -8.92
C LEU A 36 -9.39 -3.46 -9.62
N THR A 37 -8.47 -4.07 -8.87
CA THR A 37 -7.30 -4.78 -9.41
C THR A 37 -7.04 -6.09 -8.65
N PRO A 38 -8.01 -7.02 -8.58
CA PRO A 38 -7.86 -8.24 -7.79
C PRO A 38 -6.98 -9.30 -8.48
N GLU A 39 -6.86 -9.28 -9.81
CA GLU A 39 -6.22 -10.35 -10.59
C GLU A 39 -4.75 -10.55 -10.23
N ASN A 40 -3.99 -9.47 -10.05
CA ASN A 40 -2.59 -9.55 -9.62
C ASN A 40 -2.42 -10.29 -8.28
N ALA A 41 -3.42 -10.18 -7.40
CA ALA A 41 -3.40 -10.88 -6.12
C ALA A 41 -3.69 -12.38 -6.27
N TYR A 42 -4.53 -12.77 -7.22
CA TYR A 42 -4.74 -14.18 -7.55
C TYR A 42 -3.47 -14.80 -8.12
N VAL A 43 -2.81 -14.13 -9.08
CA VAL A 43 -1.54 -14.60 -9.63
C VAL A 43 -0.48 -14.74 -8.54
N PHE A 44 -0.38 -13.77 -7.64
CA PHE A 44 0.54 -13.85 -6.51
C PHE A 44 0.22 -15.04 -5.59
N ALA A 45 -1.05 -15.28 -5.30
CA ALA A 45 -1.48 -16.41 -4.48
C ALA A 45 -1.18 -17.75 -5.16
N GLN A 46 -1.33 -17.86 -6.48
CA GLN A 46 -0.93 -19.06 -7.24
C GLN A 46 0.58 -19.32 -7.14
N ILE A 47 1.40 -18.29 -7.30
CA ILE A 47 2.86 -18.39 -7.12
C ILE A 47 3.20 -18.90 -5.72
N VAL A 48 2.54 -18.37 -4.69
CA VAL A 48 2.74 -18.80 -3.30
C VAL A 48 2.36 -20.27 -3.09
N ASP A 49 1.30 -20.73 -3.73
CA ASP A 49 0.86 -22.14 -3.68
C ASP A 49 1.84 -23.05 -4.42
N GLU A 50 2.31 -22.66 -5.60
CA GLU A 50 3.32 -23.39 -6.38
C GLU A 50 4.67 -23.52 -5.64
N VAL A 51 5.06 -22.49 -4.89
CA VAL A 51 6.27 -22.52 -4.04
C VAL A 51 6.11 -23.44 -2.84
N GLY A 52 4.89 -23.85 -2.52
CA GLY A 52 4.60 -24.82 -1.46
C GLY A 52 4.65 -24.24 -0.04
N LEU A 53 4.28 -22.99 0.13
CA LEU A 53 4.12 -22.45 1.48
C LEU A 53 3.04 -23.25 2.26
N PRO A 54 3.20 -23.46 3.57
CA PRO A 54 2.19 -24.16 4.36
C PRO A 54 0.83 -23.46 4.27
N LYS A 55 -0.23 -24.25 4.20
CA LYS A 55 -1.61 -23.74 4.15
C LYS A 55 -1.90 -22.80 5.31
N GLY A 56 -2.55 -21.67 5.00
CA GLY A 56 -2.91 -20.65 5.99
C GLY A 56 -1.81 -19.65 6.32
N VAL A 57 -0.58 -19.81 5.79
CA VAL A 57 0.50 -18.84 5.98
C VAL A 57 0.24 -17.57 5.16
N PHE A 58 -0.14 -17.71 3.89
CA PHE A 58 -0.63 -16.61 3.05
C PHE A 58 -2.09 -16.85 2.70
N ASN A 59 -2.93 -15.83 2.87
CA ASN A 59 -4.37 -15.92 2.60
C ASN A 59 -4.81 -14.70 1.81
N LEU A 60 -5.67 -14.92 0.82
CA LEU A 60 -6.24 -13.86 0.00
C LEU A 60 -7.74 -13.76 0.24
N VAL A 61 -8.23 -12.54 0.53
CA VAL A 61 -9.66 -12.26 0.66
C VAL A 61 -10.05 -11.07 -0.21
N ASN A 62 -11.11 -11.21 -0.97
CA ASN A 62 -11.64 -10.16 -1.83
C ASN A 62 -12.95 -9.62 -1.28
N GLY A 63 -13.18 -8.33 -1.52
CA GLY A 63 -14.42 -7.68 -1.15
C GLY A 63 -14.27 -6.17 -0.97
N ARG A 64 -15.38 -5.54 -0.62
CA ARG A 64 -15.42 -4.10 -0.40
C ARG A 64 -14.58 -3.70 0.80
N GLY A 65 -13.83 -2.60 0.66
CA GLY A 65 -13.00 -2.04 1.74
C GLY A 65 -13.79 -1.70 3.00
N SER A 66 -15.00 -1.16 2.83
CA SER A 66 -15.91 -0.81 3.93
C SER A 66 -16.43 -2.02 4.74
N VAL A 67 -16.37 -3.23 4.19
CA VAL A 67 -16.79 -4.46 4.87
C VAL A 67 -15.58 -5.27 5.31
N ILE A 68 -14.84 -5.81 4.33
CA ILE A 68 -13.69 -6.70 4.62
C ILE A 68 -12.53 -5.92 5.25
N GLY A 69 -12.26 -4.69 4.78
CA GLY A 69 -11.19 -3.87 5.36
C GLY A 69 -11.46 -3.50 6.81
N HIS A 70 -12.70 -3.14 7.13
CA HIS A 70 -13.13 -2.87 8.49
C HIS A 70 -12.98 -4.12 9.38
N GLU A 71 -13.50 -5.26 8.92
CA GLU A 71 -13.41 -6.53 9.67
C GLU A 71 -11.95 -6.90 9.96
N LEU A 72 -11.07 -6.81 8.96
CA LEU A 72 -9.64 -7.09 9.14
C LEU A 72 -8.96 -6.14 10.13
N ALA A 73 -9.40 -4.89 10.22
CA ALA A 73 -8.86 -3.91 11.15
C ALA A 73 -9.39 -4.08 12.58
N ALA A 74 -10.67 -4.46 12.72
CA ALA A 74 -11.35 -4.60 14.00
C ALA A 74 -11.21 -5.99 14.65
N ASN A 75 -10.65 -6.96 13.91
CA ASN A 75 -10.63 -8.35 14.38
C ASN A 75 -9.58 -8.57 15.48
N PRO A 76 -9.94 -9.08 16.67
CA PRO A 76 -9.01 -9.26 17.79
C PRO A 76 -7.91 -10.32 17.54
N LYS A 77 -8.04 -11.15 16.51
CA LYS A 77 -6.99 -12.10 16.10
C LYS A 77 -5.88 -11.48 15.28
N VAL A 78 -6.05 -10.22 14.84
CA VAL A 78 -5.06 -9.48 14.06
C VAL A 78 -4.13 -8.72 15.01
N GLY A 79 -2.84 -9.01 14.97
CA GLY A 79 -1.83 -8.31 15.77
C GLY A 79 -1.29 -7.05 15.10
N MET A 80 -1.43 -6.94 13.77
CA MET A 80 -0.99 -5.75 13.01
C MET A 80 -1.76 -5.62 11.71
N VAL A 81 -2.20 -4.39 11.42
CA VAL A 81 -2.81 -4.00 10.15
C VAL A 81 -1.85 -3.12 9.37
N SER A 82 -1.51 -3.50 8.15
CA SER A 82 -0.76 -2.66 7.22
C SER A 82 -1.67 -2.22 6.07
N LEU A 83 -1.96 -0.92 6.00
CA LEU A 83 -2.78 -0.33 4.95
C LEU A 83 -1.94 0.60 4.08
N THR A 84 -2.13 0.51 2.76
CA THR A 84 -1.76 1.56 1.81
C THR A 84 -3.03 2.04 1.12
N GLY A 85 -3.29 3.35 1.17
CA GLY A 85 -4.53 3.91 0.63
C GLY A 85 -4.69 5.41 0.89
N SER A 86 -5.93 5.89 0.83
CA SER A 86 -6.23 7.29 1.11
C SER A 86 -6.11 7.62 2.61
N VAL A 87 -5.96 8.90 2.92
CA VAL A 87 -5.97 9.40 4.31
C VAL A 87 -7.27 9.00 5.01
N GLU A 88 -8.39 9.10 4.32
CA GLU A 88 -9.70 8.70 4.85
C GLU A 88 -9.74 7.21 5.24
N ALA A 89 -9.24 6.33 4.35
CA ALA A 89 -9.13 4.91 4.65
C ALA A 89 -8.19 4.63 5.84
N GLY A 90 -7.12 5.42 5.97
CA GLY A 90 -6.20 5.36 7.11
C GLY A 90 -6.89 5.70 8.43
N ILE A 91 -7.64 6.79 8.46
CA ILE A 91 -8.42 7.23 9.64
C ILE A 91 -9.41 6.14 10.06
N GLN A 92 -10.18 5.60 9.11
CA GLN A 92 -11.15 4.53 9.36
C GLN A 92 -10.47 3.25 9.88
N THR A 93 -9.32 2.89 9.32
CA THR A 93 -8.54 1.74 9.77
C THR A 93 -8.01 1.92 11.19
N MET A 94 -7.47 3.10 11.52
CA MET A 94 -7.03 3.40 12.88
C MET A 94 -8.18 3.33 13.88
N ALA A 95 -9.32 3.92 13.54
CA ALA A 95 -10.50 3.89 14.40
C ALA A 95 -10.99 2.45 14.65
N ALA A 96 -11.04 1.61 13.63
CA ALA A 96 -11.42 0.20 13.77
C ALA A 96 -10.40 -0.60 14.59
N ALA A 97 -9.11 -0.39 14.37
CA ALA A 97 -8.03 -1.09 15.06
C ALA A 97 -7.92 -0.71 16.54
N SER A 98 -8.34 0.50 16.91
CA SER A 98 -8.26 1.01 18.30
C SER A 98 -9.07 0.19 19.28
N ALA A 99 -10.16 -0.46 18.84
CA ALA A 99 -10.99 -1.31 19.69
C ALA A 99 -10.21 -2.46 20.36
N ASN A 100 -9.14 -2.94 19.72
CA ASN A 100 -8.29 -4.01 20.24
C ASN A 100 -6.84 -3.56 20.48
N VAL A 101 -6.57 -2.27 20.40
CA VAL A 101 -5.20 -1.71 20.49
C VAL A 101 -4.27 -2.36 19.46
N THR A 102 -4.81 -2.76 18.30
CA THR A 102 -4.07 -3.40 17.23
C THR A 102 -3.08 -2.42 16.59
N LYS A 103 -1.84 -2.85 16.38
CA LYS A 103 -0.82 -2.03 15.72
C LYS A 103 -1.22 -1.73 14.28
N VAL A 104 -0.98 -0.49 13.84
CA VAL A 104 -1.22 -0.07 12.46
C VAL A 104 0.06 0.45 11.82
N SER A 105 0.24 0.12 10.53
CA SER A 105 1.26 0.69 9.65
C SER A 105 0.54 1.28 8.44
N LEU A 106 0.60 2.59 8.30
CA LEU A 106 -0.18 3.33 7.30
C LEU A 106 0.74 4.00 6.30
N GLU A 107 0.52 3.70 5.02
CA GLU A 107 1.11 4.39 3.88
C GLU A 107 -0.02 5.12 3.17
N LEU A 108 -0.07 6.42 3.30
CA LEU A 108 -1.21 7.23 2.89
C LEU A 108 -0.84 8.19 1.76
N GLY A 109 -1.83 8.90 1.24
CA GLY A 109 -1.63 9.91 0.22
C GLY A 109 -0.75 11.05 0.69
N GLY A 110 -0.08 11.69 -0.26
CA GLY A 110 0.80 12.83 0.01
C GLY A 110 1.40 13.38 -1.27
N LYS A 111 2.30 14.35 -1.11
CA LYS A 111 3.11 14.92 -2.18
C LYS A 111 4.57 14.65 -1.84
N ALA A 112 5.27 13.95 -2.75
CA ALA A 112 6.67 13.61 -2.58
C ALA A 112 7.56 14.77 -3.08
N PRO A 113 8.13 15.62 -2.19
CA PRO A 113 9.02 16.69 -2.63
C PRO A 113 10.36 16.12 -3.09
N GLY A 114 10.88 16.62 -4.21
CA GLY A 114 12.24 16.41 -4.64
C GLY A 114 13.10 17.59 -4.16
N ILE A 115 14.08 17.34 -3.28
CA ILE A 115 14.97 18.38 -2.76
C ILE A 115 16.35 18.12 -3.36
N VAL A 116 16.88 19.12 -4.09
CA VAL A 116 18.23 19.09 -4.66
C VAL A 116 19.11 20.04 -3.86
N MET A 117 20.13 19.49 -3.20
CA MET A 117 21.07 20.28 -2.40
C MET A 117 22.08 21.01 -3.31
N PRO A 118 22.71 22.12 -2.84
CA PRO A 118 23.63 22.90 -3.65
C PRO A 118 24.88 22.15 -4.17
N ASP A 119 25.28 21.10 -3.49
CA ASP A 119 26.44 20.25 -3.81
C ASP A 119 26.06 18.98 -4.59
N ALA A 120 24.81 18.86 -5.03
CA ALA A 120 24.34 17.67 -5.76
C ALA A 120 24.89 17.64 -7.19
N ASP A 121 25.13 16.44 -7.70
CA ASP A 121 25.30 16.19 -9.14
C ASP A 121 23.96 16.46 -9.86
N LEU A 122 23.90 17.56 -10.61
CA LEU A 122 22.67 17.99 -11.27
C LEU A 122 22.20 17.01 -12.35
N ASP A 123 23.11 16.38 -13.08
CA ASP A 123 22.76 15.42 -14.13
C ASP A 123 22.13 14.15 -13.53
N LEU A 124 22.67 13.68 -12.43
CA LEU A 124 22.14 12.56 -11.68
C LEU A 124 20.80 12.93 -11.02
N ALA A 125 20.71 14.13 -10.42
CA ALA A 125 19.50 14.62 -9.78
C ALA A 125 18.34 14.71 -10.77
N VAL A 126 18.56 15.30 -11.95
CA VAL A 126 17.55 15.40 -13.01
C VAL A 126 17.07 14.03 -13.47
N LYS A 127 17.99 13.11 -13.75
CA LYS A 127 17.65 11.73 -14.15
C LYS A 127 16.83 11.02 -13.08
N SER A 128 17.23 11.14 -11.83
CA SER A 128 16.55 10.50 -10.69
C SER A 128 15.14 11.06 -10.47
N ILE A 129 14.98 12.39 -10.53
CA ILE A 129 13.68 13.05 -10.39
C ILE A 129 12.75 12.67 -11.53
N ILE A 130 13.22 12.67 -12.78
CA ILE A 130 12.41 12.26 -13.93
C ILE A 130 12.01 10.79 -13.77
N ALA A 131 12.95 9.90 -13.47
CA ALA A 131 12.65 8.48 -13.28
C ALA A 131 11.61 8.27 -12.19
N SER A 132 11.75 8.92 -11.03
CA SER A 132 10.79 8.80 -9.93
C SER A 132 9.42 9.41 -10.28
N ARG A 133 9.39 10.48 -11.07
CA ARG A 133 8.14 11.14 -11.48
C ARG A 133 7.32 10.31 -12.46
N VAL A 134 7.98 9.65 -13.42
CA VAL A 134 7.29 8.89 -14.47
C VAL A 134 7.06 7.42 -14.12
N ILE A 135 7.64 6.93 -13.02
CA ILE A 135 7.45 5.55 -12.59
C ILE A 135 5.96 5.22 -12.46
N ASN A 136 5.56 4.09 -13.00
CA ASN A 136 4.17 3.64 -13.00
C ASN A 136 3.20 4.70 -13.55
N THR A 137 3.61 5.41 -14.60
CA THR A 137 2.82 6.49 -15.26
C THR A 137 2.29 7.55 -14.27
N CYS A 138 3.12 7.97 -13.32
CA CYS A 138 2.79 8.93 -12.26
C CYS A 138 1.73 8.47 -11.25
N LEU A 139 1.35 7.20 -11.26
CA LEU A 139 0.36 6.67 -10.31
C LEU A 139 0.95 6.43 -8.91
N LEU A 140 2.29 6.36 -8.80
CA LEU A 140 2.95 6.09 -7.52
C LEU A 140 3.34 7.39 -6.80
N TYR A 141 3.90 8.36 -7.52
CA TYR A 141 4.33 9.64 -6.96
C TYR A 141 3.77 10.83 -7.76
N THR A 142 3.29 11.82 -7.04
CA THR A 142 2.83 13.09 -7.59
C THR A 142 3.67 14.21 -7.00
N SER A 143 4.91 14.38 -7.50
CA SER A 143 5.75 15.49 -7.06
C SER A 143 5.12 16.82 -7.44
N PRO A 144 4.97 17.77 -6.51
CA PRO A 144 4.38 19.05 -6.81
C PRO A 144 5.29 19.86 -7.73
N SER A 145 4.70 20.66 -8.60
CA SER A 145 5.38 21.63 -9.46
C SER A 145 4.82 23.01 -9.15
N PRO A 146 5.56 24.10 -9.38
CA PRO A 146 5.03 25.46 -9.24
C PRO A 146 3.78 25.71 -10.09
N ARG A 147 3.57 24.95 -11.16
CA ARG A 147 2.39 25.01 -12.01
C ARG A 147 1.16 24.34 -11.38
N ASP A 148 1.35 23.42 -10.43
CA ASP A 148 0.24 22.71 -9.77
C ASP A 148 -0.51 23.62 -8.79
N SER A 149 0.13 24.72 -8.35
CA SER A 149 -0.48 25.68 -7.40
C SER A 149 -1.61 26.51 -8.01
N THR A 150 -1.71 26.60 -9.33
CA THR A 150 -2.67 27.46 -10.02
C THR A 150 -3.90 26.72 -10.58
N SER A 151 -3.87 25.40 -10.67
CA SER A 151 -4.91 24.68 -11.42
C SER A 151 -5.46 23.42 -10.79
N SER A 152 -4.92 22.91 -9.70
CA SER A 152 -5.48 21.65 -9.22
C SER A 152 -5.56 21.57 -7.72
N ARG A 153 -6.77 21.72 -7.27
CA ARG A 153 -7.26 20.84 -6.23
C ARG A 153 -7.45 19.46 -6.86
N MET A 154 -6.35 18.78 -7.21
CA MET A 154 -6.46 17.36 -7.47
C MET A 154 -6.92 16.70 -6.17
N PRO A 155 -7.98 15.89 -6.20
CA PRO A 155 -8.39 15.17 -5.02
C PRO A 155 -7.21 14.33 -4.52
N SER A 156 -6.99 14.33 -3.22
CA SER A 156 -6.01 13.45 -2.54
C SER A 156 -6.47 11.99 -2.55
N SER A 157 -7.21 11.58 -3.56
CA SER A 157 -7.73 10.24 -3.71
C SER A 157 -6.89 9.48 -4.73
N ALA A 158 -5.88 8.82 -4.26
CA ALA A 158 -5.49 7.58 -4.85
C ALA A 158 -6.10 6.45 -4.02
#